data_7eaf0b59379bcfdc9be3c7e455d7b96a
#
_entry.id   7eaf0b59379bcfdc9be3c7e455d7b96a
#
_cell.length_a   1.000
_cell.length_b   1.000
_cell.length_c   1.000
_cell.angle_alpha   90.00
_cell.angle_beta   90.00
_cell.angle_gamma   90.00
#
_symmetry.space_group_name_H-M   'P 1'
#
loop_
_entity.id
_entity.type
_entity.pdbx_description
1 polymer ?
#
loop_
_entity_poly.entity_id
_entity_poly.type
_entity_poly.pdbx_seq_one_letter_code
_entity_poly.pdbx_strand_id
1 'polypeptide(L)'
;MSKLTWKKTAALVMTVTMLTTAAAGCGNNASSSASSEESSTSSTVESSESSSEESSAASATEEETDEMAAKNVADLIDAIYVQERNDNTDEECKAAKEAWDALTDAQKELVEGDNADPDYFGRDTGDAAKDDPRNEDEIGENELLVVSFGTSFNDSRVKDIKGIEDALQEAYPDWSVRRAFTAQIIINHVQARDDEKIDNMQQALDRAVANGVKNLVVQPTHLMHGAEYDEMNELLDRYKDKFESIAVAEPLLGEVGDDATVINEDKEAVAKAITAEAVKTAGYDDVAAAAEDGTAFVFMGHGT
;
A
#
# COMPACT_ATOMS: atom_id res chain seq x y z
N MET A 1 34.18 -22.92 -7.97
CA MET A 1 33.82 -21.81 -7.10
C MET A 1 32.33 -21.85 -6.95
N SER A 2 31.85 -21.86 -5.74
CA SER A 2 30.55 -22.41 -5.35
C SER A 2 29.39 -21.43 -5.62
N LYS A 3 28.43 -21.85 -6.45
CA LYS A 3 27.15 -21.15 -6.72
C LYS A 3 26.10 -21.43 -5.63
N LEU A 4 26.49 -21.68 -4.37
CA LEU A 4 25.62 -22.44 -3.48
C LEU A 4 25.04 -21.68 -2.29
N THR A 5 25.23 -20.41 -2.08
CA THR A 5 24.84 -19.84 -0.79
C THR A 5 23.87 -18.68 -0.83
N TRP A 6 23.64 -18.09 -1.98
CA TRP A 6 22.81 -16.89 -2.11
C TRP A 6 21.30 -17.12 -1.88
N LYS A 7 20.75 -18.19 -2.48
CA LYS A 7 19.29 -18.45 -2.40
C LYS A 7 18.76 -18.71 -0.98
N LYS A 8 19.59 -19.21 -0.07
CA LYS A 8 19.15 -19.64 1.28
C LYS A 8 19.18 -18.55 2.34
N THR A 9 19.96 -17.49 2.16
CA THR A 9 20.12 -16.45 3.18
C THR A 9 19.08 -15.34 3.05
N ALA A 10 18.62 -15.04 1.83
CA ALA A 10 17.63 -14.00 1.58
C ALA A 10 16.22 -14.35 2.13
N ALA A 11 15.81 -15.63 2.04
CA ALA A 11 14.52 -16.08 2.56
C ALA A 11 14.39 -15.93 4.09
N LEU A 12 15.49 -16.01 4.82
CA LEU A 12 15.47 -15.98 6.30
C LEU A 12 15.26 -14.55 6.86
N VAL A 13 15.65 -13.52 6.11
CA VAL A 13 15.55 -12.13 6.57
C VAL A 13 14.15 -11.54 6.39
N MET A 14 13.37 -12.02 5.41
CA MET A 14 12.02 -11.51 5.13
C MET A 14 10.95 -11.89 6.16
N THR A 15 11.22 -12.83 7.04
CA THR A 15 10.19 -13.43 7.89
C THR A 15 9.87 -12.66 9.17
N VAL A 16 10.66 -11.65 9.54
CA VAL A 16 10.54 -11.02 10.86
C VAL A 16 9.54 -9.86 10.89
N THR A 17 9.18 -9.28 9.76
CA THR A 17 8.46 -8.00 9.74
C THR A 17 6.96 -8.04 9.39
N MET A 18 6.41 -9.14 8.92
CA MET A 18 5.01 -9.18 8.44
C MET A 18 3.92 -9.33 9.52
N LEU A 19 4.24 -9.41 10.81
CA LEU A 19 3.26 -9.84 11.83
C LEU A 19 2.67 -8.74 12.71
N THR A 20 3.02 -7.48 12.58
CA THR A 20 2.58 -6.46 13.55
C THR A 20 1.32 -5.67 13.18
N THR A 21 0.67 -5.91 12.05
CA THR A 21 -0.47 -5.09 11.61
C THR A 21 -1.85 -5.74 11.67
N ALA A 22 -2.00 -6.93 12.25
CA ALA A 22 -3.30 -7.63 12.30
C ALA A 22 -4.21 -7.25 13.49
N ALA A 23 -3.97 -6.16 14.20
CA ALA A 23 -4.76 -5.80 15.38
C ALA A 23 -5.22 -4.35 15.39
N ALA A 24 -5.96 -3.89 14.38
CA ALA A 24 -6.82 -2.70 14.56
C ALA A 24 -7.95 -2.66 13.51
N GLY A 25 -9.14 -3.06 13.93
CA GLY A 25 -10.37 -2.40 13.54
C GLY A 25 -11.15 -2.89 12.34
N CYS A 26 -11.91 -3.97 12.49
CA CYS A 26 -13.17 -4.09 11.79
C CYS A 26 -14.31 -3.73 12.75
N GLY A 27 -14.87 -2.55 12.59
CA GLY A 27 -16.14 -2.15 13.17
C GLY A 27 -17.26 -2.56 12.23
N ASN A 28 -17.98 -3.60 12.59
CA ASN A 28 -19.21 -4.02 11.92
C ASN A 28 -20.33 -3.05 12.19
N ASN A 29 -21.05 -2.63 11.16
CA ASN A 29 -22.42 -2.19 11.33
C ASN A 29 -23.32 -2.97 10.37
N ALA A 30 -24.09 -3.90 10.95
CA ALA A 30 -25.10 -4.66 10.24
C ALA A 30 -26.38 -3.86 10.18
N SER A 31 -26.88 -3.65 8.97
CA SER A 31 -28.22 -3.18 8.66
C SER A 31 -29.25 -4.27 8.84
N SER A 32 -30.33 -4.00 9.51
CA SER A 32 -31.58 -4.76 9.39
C SER A 32 -32.76 -3.84 9.11
N SER A 33 -33.33 -4.06 7.96
CA SER A 33 -34.60 -3.52 7.48
C SER A 33 -35.80 -4.06 8.24
N ALA A 34 -36.83 -3.25 8.44
CA ALA A 34 -38.22 -3.67 8.34
C ALA A 34 -39.18 -2.48 8.22
N SER A 35 -40.04 -2.62 7.26
CA SER A 35 -41.17 -1.81 6.80
C SER A 35 -42.33 -1.71 7.78
N SER A 36 -43.14 -0.65 7.65
CA SER A 36 -44.58 -0.65 7.27
C SER A 36 -45.31 0.59 7.81
N GLU A 37 -45.87 1.33 6.90
CA GLU A 37 -47.26 1.62 6.60
C GLU A 37 -48.13 2.44 7.58
N GLU A 38 -48.65 3.52 6.95
CA GLU A 38 -49.97 4.15 6.97
C GLU A 38 -50.49 4.86 8.22
N SER A 39 -50.94 6.09 8.13
CA SER A 39 -52.24 6.58 7.67
C SER A 39 -52.54 7.97 8.23
N SER A 40 -52.85 8.85 7.31
CA SER A 40 -53.81 9.97 7.29
C SER A 40 -54.42 10.59 8.56
N THR A 41 -54.44 11.88 8.70
CA THR A 41 -55.56 12.78 8.36
C THR A 41 -55.34 14.23 8.78
N SER A 42 -55.59 15.08 7.82
CA SER A 42 -56.22 16.41 7.78
C SER A 42 -56.54 17.20 9.06
N SER A 43 -56.10 18.47 9.11
CA SER A 43 -57.00 19.61 9.12
C SER A 43 -56.24 20.95 9.17
N THR A 44 -56.70 21.80 8.30
CA THR A 44 -56.54 23.21 8.05
C THR A 44 -56.51 24.11 9.29
N VAL A 45 -55.72 25.24 9.28
CA VAL A 45 -56.17 26.62 9.29
C VAL A 45 -54.98 27.60 9.18
N GLU A 46 -55.20 28.59 8.34
CA GLU A 46 -54.54 29.79 7.88
C GLU A 46 -53.61 30.60 8.80
N SER A 47 -52.68 31.24 8.07
CA SER A 47 -52.26 32.64 8.17
C SER A 47 -51.07 32.99 9.05
N SER A 48 -49.93 33.25 8.44
CA SER A 48 -49.34 34.58 8.28
C SER A 48 -48.02 34.52 7.52
N GLU A 49 -47.96 35.34 6.51
CA GLU A 49 -46.88 35.59 5.58
C GLU A 49 -45.63 36.18 6.25
N SER A 50 -44.51 35.94 5.53
CA SER A 50 -43.32 36.78 5.44
C SER A 50 -42.09 36.33 6.25
N SER A 51 -41.07 35.97 5.47
CA SER A 51 -39.62 35.94 5.71
C SER A 51 -38.94 34.58 5.81
N SER A 52 -39.23 33.65 4.89
CA SER A 52 -38.45 32.39 4.82
C SER A 52 -37.98 32.00 3.42
N GLU A 53 -38.21 32.75 2.38
CA GLU A 53 -37.81 32.38 1.02
C GLU A 53 -36.34 32.76 0.68
N GLU A 54 -35.79 33.81 1.29
CA GLU A 54 -34.40 34.23 1.03
C GLU A 54 -33.39 33.34 1.73
N SER A 55 -33.71 32.75 2.88
CA SER A 55 -32.84 31.84 3.62
C SER A 55 -32.80 30.43 3.02
N SER A 56 -33.89 29.96 2.42
CA SER A 56 -33.92 28.62 1.82
C SER A 56 -33.29 28.60 0.41
N ALA A 57 -33.36 29.70 -0.34
CA ALA A 57 -32.71 29.82 -1.64
C ALA A 57 -31.18 29.99 -1.50
N ALA A 58 -30.71 30.73 -0.49
CA ALA A 58 -29.30 30.87 -0.18
C ALA A 58 -28.71 29.54 0.34
N SER A 59 -29.41 28.80 1.19
CA SER A 59 -28.99 27.49 1.68
C SER A 59 -28.94 26.44 0.57
N ALA A 60 -29.91 26.42 -0.35
CA ALA A 60 -29.90 25.49 -1.49
C ALA A 60 -28.78 25.79 -2.50
N THR A 61 -28.42 27.06 -2.69
CA THR A 61 -27.28 27.44 -3.55
C THR A 61 -25.93 27.18 -2.91
N GLU A 62 -25.81 27.24 -1.57
CA GLU A 62 -24.61 26.90 -0.84
C GLU A 62 -24.38 25.36 -0.86
N GLU A 63 -25.42 24.56 -0.60
CA GLU A 63 -25.35 23.08 -0.70
C GLU A 63 -24.97 22.64 -2.13
N GLU A 64 -25.53 23.21 -3.18
CA GLU A 64 -25.20 22.89 -4.57
C GLU A 64 -23.74 23.26 -4.92
N THR A 65 -23.21 24.36 -4.34
CA THR A 65 -21.82 24.76 -4.51
C THR A 65 -20.84 23.83 -3.72
N ASP A 66 -21.23 23.35 -2.54
CA ASP A 66 -20.44 22.44 -1.72
C ASP A 66 -20.36 21.06 -2.36
N GLU A 67 -21.48 20.51 -2.85
CA GLU A 67 -21.50 19.26 -3.61
C GLU A 67 -20.64 19.35 -4.88
N MET A 68 -20.66 20.47 -5.58
CA MET A 68 -19.86 20.68 -6.79
C MET A 68 -18.37 20.76 -6.48
N ALA A 69 -17.98 21.40 -5.37
CA ALA A 69 -16.59 21.45 -4.92
C ALA A 69 -16.08 20.07 -4.52
N ALA A 70 -16.86 19.31 -3.75
CA ALA A 70 -16.53 17.95 -3.35
C ALA A 70 -16.41 17.00 -4.56
N LYS A 71 -17.35 17.12 -5.51
CA LYS A 71 -17.31 16.34 -6.75
C LYS A 71 -16.06 16.63 -7.59
N ASN A 72 -15.66 17.88 -7.72
CA ASN A 72 -14.44 18.23 -8.44
C ASN A 72 -13.21 17.56 -7.83
N VAL A 73 -13.13 17.48 -6.50
CA VAL A 73 -12.05 16.78 -5.80
C VAL A 73 -12.13 15.28 -6.02
N ALA A 74 -13.34 14.70 -5.98
CA ALA A 74 -13.53 13.28 -6.28
C ALA A 74 -13.03 12.94 -7.70
N ASP A 75 -13.40 13.74 -8.70
CA ASP A 75 -12.96 13.57 -10.09
C ASP A 75 -11.43 13.65 -10.22
N LEU A 76 -10.76 14.53 -9.45
CA LEU A 76 -9.30 14.63 -9.44
C LEU A 76 -8.63 13.44 -8.75
N ILE A 77 -9.21 12.90 -7.67
CA ILE A 77 -8.75 11.70 -7.00
C ILE A 77 -8.90 10.49 -7.94
N ASP A 78 -10.05 10.34 -8.59
CA ASP A 78 -10.28 9.25 -9.54
C ASP A 78 -9.31 9.33 -10.73
N ALA A 79 -8.90 10.53 -11.16
CA ALA A 79 -7.92 10.72 -12.23
C ALA A 79 -6.51 10.24 -11.86
N ILE A 80 -6.10 10.30 -10.60
CA ILE A 80 -4.81 9.76 -10.14
C ILE A 80 -4.87 8.29 -9.71
N TYR A 81 -6.04 7.69 -9.70
CA TYR A 81 -6.23 6.26 -9.39
C TYR A 81 -6.03 5.42 -10.66
N VAL A 82 -4.82 5.43 -11.19
CA VAL A 82 -4.44 4.78 -12.45
C VAL A 82 -3.24 3.85 -12.26
N GLN A 83 -3.14 2.81 -13.10
CA GLN A 83 -2.08 1.82 -13.03
C GLN A 83 -0.82 2.21 -13.79
N GLU A 84 -0.88 3.24 -14.62
CA GLU A 84 0.25 3.69 -15.42
C GLU A 84 0.54 5.17 -15.15
N ARG A 85 1.82 5.50 -15.05
CA ARG A 85 2.30 6.87 -14.95
C ARG A 85 2.35 7.50 -16.33
N ASN A 86 1.97 8.78 -16.40
CA ASN A 86 2.12 9.62 -17.59
C ASN A 86 2.89 10.90 -17.26
N ASP A 87 3.15 11.74 -18.27
CA ASP A 87 3.93 12.97 -18.11
C ASP A 87 3.25 14.01 -17.19
N ASN A 88 1.95 13.92 -16.96
CA ASN A 88 1.18 14.86 -16.14
C ASN A 88 0.94 14.35 -14.71
N THR A 89 1.34 13.12 -14.39
CA THR A 89 1.03 12.49 -13.08
C THR A 89 1.46 13.33 -11.89
N ASP A 90 2.64 13.97 -11.95
CA ASP A 90 3.11 14.83 -10.86
C ASP A 90 2.20 16.05 -10.64
N GLU A 91 1.73 16.66 -11.74
CA GLU A 91 0.84 17.81 -11.70
C GLU A 91 -0.57 17.40 -11.27
N GLU A 92 -1.04 16.24 -11.72
CA GLU A 92 -2.34 15.68 -11.34
C GLU A 92 -2.39 15.33 -9.85
N CYS A 93 -1.37 14.68 -9.30
CA CYS A 93 -1.24 14.40 -7.87
C CYS A 93 -1.27 15.69 -7.03
N LYS A 94 -0.52 16.69 -7.45
CA LYS A 94 -0.48 17.99 -6.78
C LYS A 94 -1.84 18.70 -6.85
N ALA A 95 -2.50 18.69 -8.01
CA ALA A 95 -3.80 19.34 -8.20
C ALA A 95 -4.89 18.68 -7.33
N ALA A 96 -4.89 17.34 -7.22
CA ALA A 96 -5.83 16.62 -6.36
C ALA A 96 -5.67 17.03 -4.89
N LYS A 97 -4.44 17.12 -4.40
CA LYS A 97 -4.16 17.50 -3.01
C LYS A 97 -4.47 18.99 -2.74
N GLU A 98 -4.08 19.88 -3.63
CA GLU A 98 -4.38 21.32 -3.49
C GLU A 98 -5.91 21.57 -3.48
N ALA A 99 -6.66 20.87 -4.33
CA ALA A 99 -8.11 20.96 -4.35
C ALA A 99 -8.75 20.41 -3.06
N TRP A 100 -8.24 19.28 -2.55
CA TRP A 100 -8.67 18.72 -1.26
C TRP A 100 -8.41 19.67 -0.10
N ASP A 101 -7.22 20.29 -0.04
CA ASP A 101 -6.84 21.21 1.04
C ASP A 101 -7.66 22.51 1.02
N ALA A 102 -8.21 22.86 -0.13
CA ALA A 102 -9.10 24.01 -0.26
C ALA A 102 -10.53 23.76 0.24
N LEU A 103 -10.93 22.49 0.42
CA LEU A 103 -12.25 22.13 0.95
C LEU A 103 -12.35 22.43 2.45
N THR A 104 -13.52 22.88 2.88
CA THR A 104 -13.92 22.87 4.28
C THR A 104 -14.14 21.44 4.80
N ASP A 105 -14.12 21.24 6.11
CA ASP A 105 -14.38 19.92 6.68
C ASP A 105 -15.76 19.37 6.28
N ALA A 106 -16.79 20.23 6.17
CA ALA A 106 -18.12 19.83 5.72
C ALA A 106 -18.14 19.40 4.24
N GLN A 107 -17.35 20.04 3.38
CA GLN A 107 -17.21 19.66 1.98
C GLN A 107 -16.43 18.34 1.81
N LYS A 108 -15.44 18.08 2.67
CA LYS A 108 -14.69 16.81 2.65
C LYS A 108 -15.58 15.61 2.94
N GLU A 109 -16.55 15.75 3.82
CA GLU A 109 -17.54 14.72 4.12
C GLU A 109 -18.47 14.39 2.93
N LEU A 110 -18.52 15.26 1.92
CA LEU A 110 -19.31 15.08 0.69
C LEU A 110 -18.49 14.46 -0.45
N VAL A 111 -17.19 14.25 -0.27
CA VAL A 111 -16.34 13.66 -1.32
C VAL A 111 -16.74 12.21 -1.54
N GLU A 112 -17.28 11.91 -2.71
CA GLU A 112 -17.70 10.57 -3.12
C GLU A 112 -17.43 10.40 -4.62
N GLY A 113 -16.64 9.36 -4.98
CA GLY A 113 -16.26 9.01 -6.35
C GLY A 113 -16.13 7.50 -6.51
N ASP A 114 -15.60 7.06 -7.63
CA ASP A 114 -15.37 5.63 -7.87
C ASP A 114 -14.28 5.09 -6.90
N ASN A 115 -13.29 5.91 -6.58
CA ASN A 115 -12.18 5.58 -5.69
C ASN A 115 -11.94 6.66 -4.61
N ALA A 116 -12.65 7.78 -4.70
CA ALA A 116 -12.57 8.87 -3.75
C ALA A 116 -13.56 8.68 -2.61
N ASP A 117 -13.11 8.98 -1.39
CA ASP A 117 -13.92 8.97 -0.18
C ASP A 117 -13.48 10.10 0.78
N PRO A 118 -14.29 10.45 1.81
CA PRO A 118 -13.96 11.51 2.77
C PRO A 118 -12.65 11.28 3.53
N ASP A 119 -12.18 10.04 3.61
CA ASP A 119 -10.95 9.66 4.31
C ASP A 119 -9.72 9.57 3.39
N TYR A 120 -9.87 9.77 2.08
CA TYR A 120 -8.81 9.49 1.10
C TYR A 120 -7.47 10.15 1.47
N PHE A 121 -7.45 11.44 1.75
CA PHE A 121 -6.25 12.16 2.21
C PHE A 121 -6.25 12.47 3.71
N GLY A 122 -7.37 12.30 4.40
CA GLY A 122 -7.56 12.71 5.79
C GLY A 122 -7.23 11.63 6.83
N ARG A 123 -7.11 10.36 6.41
CA ARG A 123 -6.86 9.25 7.34
C ARG A 123 -5.47 9.36 7.96
N ASP A 124 -5.40 9.30 9.30
CA ASP A 124 -4.12 9.15 10.00
C ASP A 124 -3.54 7.75 9.74
N THR A 125 -2.40 7.71 9.06
CA THR A 125 -1.70 6.48 8.70
C THR A 125 -0.29 6.43 9.28
N GLY A 126 0.05 7.37 10.18
CA GLY A 126 1.39 7.51 10.75
C GLY A 126 2.18 8.68 10.16
N ASP A 127 3.47 8.70 10.44
CA ASP A 127 4.39 9.79 10.12
C ASP A 127 5.24 9.45 8.88
N ALA A 128 4.92 10.08 7.74
CA ALA A 128 5.66 9.90 6.48
C ALA A 128 7.14 10.25 6.62
N ALA A 129 7.51 11.24 7.45
CA ALA A 129 8.90 11.65 7.63
C ALA A 129 9.82 10.59 8.26
N LYS A 130 9.26 9.49 8.73
CA LYS A 130 10.03 8.33 9.21
C LYS A 130 10.36 7.31 8.13
N ASP A 131 9.76 7.44 6.97
CA ASP A 131 10.07 6.60 5.82
C ASP A 131 11.27 7.17 5.05
N ASP A 132 11.80 6.37 4.14
CA ASP A 132 12.88 6.70 3.23
C ASP A 132 12.51 6.09 1.88
N PRO A 133 12.28 6.89 0.83
CA PRO A 133 11.92 6.37 -0.49
C PRO A 133 13.04 5.59 -1.18
N ARG A 134 14.26 5.64 -0.64
CA ARG A 134 15.46 4.92 -1.12
C ARG A 134 15.70 5.07 -2.61
N ASN A 135 15.61 6.28 -3.11
CA ASN A 135 15.78 6.63 -4.52
C ASN A 135 16.89 7.68 -4.76
N GLU A 136 17.90 7.72 -3.86
CA GLU A 136 19.04 8.62 -4.04
C GLU A 136 19.86 8.25 -5.28
N ASP A 137 20.63 9.21 -5.77
CA ASP A 137 21.60 9.06 -6.83
C ASP A 137 23.01 8.77 -6.26
N GLU A 138 23.98 8.48 -7.15
CA GLU A 138 25.40 8.29 -6.80
C GLU A 138 25.68 7.12 -5.83
N ILE A 139 25.03 5.99 -6.05
CA ILE A 139 25.03 4.83 -5.14
C ILE A 139 26.15 3.80 -5.36
N GLY A 140 26.96 3.94 -6.38
CA GLY A 140 28.00 2.96 -6.70
C GLY A 140 27.57 1.88 -7.70
N GLU A 141 28.34 0.80 -7.80
CA GLU A 141 28.20 -0.17 -8.89
C GLU A 141 27.28 -1.37 -8.56
N ASN A 142 26.92 -1.55 -7.30
CA ASN A 142 26.15 -2.69 -6.84
C ASN A 142 24.83 -2.21 -6.20
N GLU A 143 23.72 -2.66 -6.74
CA GLU A 143 22.38 -2.32 -6.25
C GLU A 143 21.56 -3.56 -5.91
N LEU A 144 20.88 -3.53 -4.77
CA LEU A 144 19.85 -4.46 -4.37
C LEU A 144 18.50 -3.72 -4.38
N LEU A 145 17.74 -3.94 -5.44
CA LEU A 145 16.43 -3.33 -5.64
C LEU A 145 15.35 -4.19 -4.97
N VAL A 146 14.73 -3.65 -3.91
CA VAL A 146 13.59 -4.27 -3.24
C VAL A 146 12.32 -3.83 -3.94
N VAL A 147 11.58 -4.80 -4.47
CA VAL A 147 10.36 -4.56 -5.25
C VAL A 147 9.15 -5.03 -4.46
N SER A 148 8.28 -4.09 -4.10
CA SER A 148 7.07 -4.33 -3.32
C SER A 148 5.83 -3.87 -4.10
N PHE A 149 4.68 -4.49 -3.83
CA PHE A 149 3.40 -3.92 -4.28
C PHE A 149 3.23 -2.48 -3.78
N GLY A 150 3.62 -2.26 -2.54
CA GLY A 150 3.54 -0.98 -1.86
C GLY A 150 2.36 -0.87 -0.90
N THR A 151 2.36 0.21 -0.14
CA THR A 151 1.24 0.59 0.73
C THR A 151 1.20 2.10 0.89
N SER A 152 0.00 2.67 0.91
CA SER A 152 -0.21 4.08 1.22
C SER A 152 -0.19 4.37 2.73
N PHE A 153 -0.25 3.35 3.58
CA PHE A 153 -0.17 3.52 5.02
C PHE A 153 1.28 3.77 5.48
N ASN A 154 1.56 4.96 6.01
CA ASN A 154 2.90 5.37 6.46
C ASN A 154 3.48 4.42 7.51
N ASP A 155 2.67 4.00 8.49
CA ASP A 155 3.10 3.05 9.53
C ASP A 155 3.54 1.70 8.94
N SER A 156 2.81 1.18 7.95
CA SER A 156 3.18 -0.07 7.28
C SER A 156 4.42 0.09 6.42
N ARG A 157 4.57 1.22 5.72
CA ARG A 157 5.82 1.49 4.98
C ARG A 157 7.02 1.47 5.90
N VAL A 158 6.93 2.19 7.03
CA VAL A 158 8.04 2.30 8.00
C VAL A 158 8.31 0.98 8.74
N LYS A 159 7.28 0.24 9.14
CA LYS A 159 7.46 -0.97 9.95
C LYS A 159 7.75 -2.21 9.12
N ASP A 160 7.04 -2.37 8.01
CA ASP A 160 7.06 -3.60 7.24
C ASP A 160 8.03 -3.49 6.06
N ILE A 161 7.81 -2.54 5.13
CA ILE A 161 8.64 -2.42 3.91
C ILE A 161 10.05 -1.95 4.27
N LYS A 162 10.17 -0.80 4.96
CA LYS A 162 11.47 -0.28 5.40
C LYS A 162 12.19 -1.27 6.32
N GLY A 163 11.48 -2.01 7.16
CA GLY A 163 12.06 -3.05 8.01
C GLY A 163 12.75 -4.17 7.20
N ILE A 164 12.17 -4.59 6.08
CA ILE A 164 12.78 -5.55 5.14
C ILE A 164 14.03 -4.93 4.50
N GLU A 165 13.92 -3.70 4.02
CA GLU A 165 15.00 -2.99 3.35
C GLU A 165 16.18 -2.72 4.29
N ASP A 166 15.92 -2.32 5.53
CA ASP A 166 16.94 -2.10 6.56
C ASP A 166 17.67 -3.41 6.91
N ALA A 167 16.94 -4.53 7.01
CA ALA A 167 17.53 -5.83 7.27
C ALA A 167 18.41 -6.30 6.10
N LEU A 168 18.01 -6.01 4.86
CA LEU A 168 18.82 -6.30 3.67
C LEU A 168 20.05 -5.39 3.62
N GLN A 169 19.93 -4.12 3.96
CA GLN A 169 21.07 -3.20 4.02
C GLN A 169 22.08 -3.61 5.09
N GLU A 170 21.61 -4.08 6.25
CA GLU A 170 22.49 -4.61 7.30
C GLU A 170 23.21 -5.89 6.85
N ALA A 171 22.50 -6.77 6.16
CA ALA A 171 23.06 -8.05 5.68
C ALA A 171 24.04 -7.85 4.51
N TYR A 172 23.85 -6.81 3.71
CA TYR A 172 24.66 -6.54 2.51
C TYR A 172 25.19 -5.09 2.49
N PRO A 173 26.08 -4.71 3.41
CA PRO A 173 26.51 -3.33 3.60
C PRO A 173 27.29 -2.74 2.41
N ASP A 174 27.83 -3.60 1.53
CA ASP A 174 28.55 -3.20 0.32
C ASP A 174 27.63 -2.99 -0.90
N TRP A 175 26.32 -3.18 -0.72
CA TRP A 175 25.29 -2.99 -1.73
C TRP A 175 24.39 -1.82 -1.34
N SER A 176 23.98 -1.04 -2.33
CA SER A 176 22.98 0.01 -2.09
C SER A 176 21.58 -0.60 -2.19
N VAL A 177 20.84 -0.60 -1.09
CA VAL A 177 19.45 -1.08 -1.08
C VAL A 177 18.54 0.03 -1.56
N ARG A 178 17.74 -0.27 -2.58
CA ARG A 178 16.81 0.65 -3.25
C ARG A 178 15.40 0.10 -3.20
N ARG A 179 14.42 0.99 -3.41
CA ARG A 179 12.99 0.67 -3.40
C ARG A 179 12.38 0.88 -4.78
N ALA A 180 11.46 -0.02 -5.16
CA ALA A 180 10.46 0.23 -6.18
C ALA A 180 9.11 -0.31 -5.74
N PHE A 181 8.03 0.38 -6.12
CA PHE A 181 6.67 -0.16 -5.98
C PHE A 181 6.12 -0.57 -7.35
N THR A 182 5.25 -1.60 -7.35
CA THR A 182 4.55 -2.04 -8.57
C THR A 182 3.19 -1.37 -8.73
N ALA A 183 2.51 -1.03 -7.64
CA ALA A 183 1.19 -0.40 -7.69
C ALA A 183 1.26 1.12 -7.89
N GLN A 184 1.05 1.58 -9.13
CA GLN A 184 1.09 3.01 -9.45
C GLN A 184 0.05 3.82 -8.67
N ILE A 185 -1.14 3.27 -8.42
CA ILE A 185 -2.17 3.91 -7.60
C ILE A 185 -1.69 4.27 -6.20
N ILE A 186 -0.86 3.40 -5.60
CA ILE A 186 -0.28 3.64 -4.28
C ILE A 186 0.79 4.72 -4.35
N ILE A 187 1.64 4.68 -5.38
CA ILE A 187 2.66 5.72 -5.61
C ILE A 187 2.01 7.08 -5.76
N ASN A 188 0.96 7.18 -6.58
CA ASN A 188 0.24 8.44 -6.80
C ASN A 188 -0.42 8.96 -5.51
N HIS A 189 -1.04 8.07 -4.73
CA HIS A 189 -1.65 8.45 -3.44
C HIS A 189 -0.60 9.00 -2.47
N VAL A 190 0.53 8.30 -2.31
CA VAL A 190 1.64 8.75 -1.43
C VAL A 190 2.20 10.07 -1.91
N GLN A 191 2.46 10.21 -3.21
CA GLN A 191 2.95 11.45 -3.79
C GLN A 191 1.96 12.60 -3.59
N ALA A 192 0.68 12.38 -3.83
CA ALA A 192 -0.34 13.43 -3.65
C ALA A 192 -0.45 13.83 -2.19
N ARG A 193 -0.55 12.88 -1.25
CA ARG A 193 -0.78 13.15 0.17
C ARG A 193 0.45 13.71 0.88
N ASP A 194 1.61 13.10 0.67
CA ASP A 194 2.82 13.32 1.48
C ASP A 194 3.93 14.06 0.72
N ASP A 195 3.74 14.36 -0.59
CA ASP A 195 4.76 14.89 -1.52
C ASP A 195 6.02 14.00 -1.58
N GLU A 196 5.88 12.72 -1.29
CA GLU A 196 6.96 11.74 -1.30
C GLU A 196 6.96 10.97 -2.63
N LYS A 197 8.09 11.01 -3.32
CA LYS A 197 8.24 10.35 -4.62
C LYS A 197 8.88 8.98 -4.45
N ILE A 198 8.08 7.94 -4.66
CA ILE A 198 8.54 6.56 -4.69
C ILE A 198 8.66 6.14 -6.16
N ASP A 199 9.78 5.55 -6.54
CA ASP A 199 9.99 5.06 -7.90
C ASP A 199 9.07 3.85 -8.17
N ASN A 200 8.46 3.83 -9.35
CA ASN A 200 7.94 2.58 -9.90
C ASN A 200 9.09 1.77 -10.52
N MET A 201 8.80 0.53 -10.94
CA MET A 201 9.85 -0.34 -11.51
C MET A 201 10.61 0.29 -12.68
N GLN A 202 9.92 0.97 -13.59
CA GLN A 202 10.55 1.63 -14.74
C GLN A 202 11.50 2.75 -14.27
N GLN A 203 11.03 3.61 -13.36
CA GLN A 203 11.83 4.72 -12.82
C GLN A 203 13.05 4.21 -12.05
N ALA A 204 12.88 3.17 -11.22
CA ALA A 204 13.98 2.57 -10.48
C ALA A 204 15.05 1.98 -11.40
N LEU A 205 14.66 1.26 -12.46
CA LEU A 205 15.61 0.70 -13.44
C LEU A 205 16.30 1.79 -14.26
N ASP A 206 15.58 2.82 -14.68
CA ASP A 206 16.17 3.98 -15.39
C ASP A 206 17.17 4.71 -14.49
N ARG A 207 16.86 4.88 -13.21
CA ARG A 207 17.75 5.46 -12.20
C ARG A 207 18.98 4.60 -11.98
N ALA A 208 18.83 3.28 -11.86
CA ALA A 208 19.95 2.35 -11.72
C ALA A 208 20.92 2.45 -12.92
N VAL A 209 20.38 2.54 -14.15
CA VAL A 209 21.19 2.77 -15.37
C VAL A 209 21.88 4.14 -15.32
N ALA A 210 21.17 5.20 -14.94
CA ALA A 210 21.73 6.54 -14.84
C ALA A 210 22.84 6.65 -13.77
N ASN A 211 22.69 5.92 -12.66
CA ASN A 211 23.69 5.82 -11.59
C ASN A 211 24.92 4.97 -11.97
N GLY A 212 24.89 4.29 -13.12
CA GLY A 212 26.01 3.46 -13.57
C GLY A 212 26.14 2.15 -12.82
N VAL A 213 25.04 1.62 -12.28
CA VAL A 213 24.97 0.31 -11.64
C VAL A 213 25.42 -0.76 -12.63
N LYS A 214 26.28 -1.65 -12.20
CA LYS A 214 26.78 -2.80 -12.98
C LYS A 214 26.16 -4.09 -12.58
N ASN A 215 25.96 -4.28 -11.27
CA ASN A 215 25.41 -5.50 -10.70
C ASN A 215 24.07 -5.18 -10.02
N LEU A 216 23.00 -5.68 -10.58
CA LEU A 216 21.64 -5.52 -10.06
C LEU A 216 21.16 -6.85 -9.47
N VAL A 217 20.72 -6.80 -8.23
CA VAL A 217 19.96 -7.88 -7.59
C VAL A 217 18.56 -7.36 -7.31
N VAL A 218 17.54 -8.07 -7.78
CA VAL A 218 16.14 -7.74 -7.54
C VAL A 218 15.58 -8.68 -6.49
N GLN A 219 15.07 -8.11 -5.40
CA GLN A 219 14.42 -8.83 -4.32
C GLN A 219 12.93 -8.47 -4.28
N PRO A 220 12.05 -9.32 -4.85
CA PRO A 220 10.61 -9.12 -4.69
C PRO A 220 10.20 -9.41 -3.24
N THR A 221 9.24 -8.63 -2.74
CA THR A 221 8.55 -8.91 -1.48
C THR A 221 7.22 -9.64 -1.70
N HIS A 222 6.92 -9.99 -2.95
CA HIS A 222 5.72 -10.72 -3.33
C HIS A 222 5.64 -12.07 -2.60
N LEU A 223 4.44 -12.49 -2.27
CA LEU A 223 4.22 -13.73 -1.53
C LEU A 223 4.51 -14.97 -2.39
N MET A 224 4.13 -14.93 -3.66
CA MET A 224 4.25 -16.04 -4.61
C MET A 224 4.43 -15.53 -6.04
N HIS A 225 4.69 -16.43 -6.98
CA HIS A 225 4.60 -16.13 -8.40
C HIS A 225 3.15 -15.73 -8.75
N GLY A 226 2.99 -14.56 -9.33
CA GLY A 226 1.72 -14.00 -9.74
C GLY A 226 1.95 -12.96 -10.84
N ALA A 227 0.89 -12.28 -11.27
CA ALA A 227 0.95 -11.33 -12.39
C ALA A 227 2.01 -10.25 -12.20
N GLU A 228 2.09 -9.65 -11.00
CA GLU A 228 3.10 -8.60 -10.73
C GLU A 228 4.54 -9.13 -10.78
N TYR A 229 4.77 -10.39 -10.35
CA TYR A 229 6.08 -11.01 -10.44
C TYR A 229 6.47 -11.28 -11.90
N ASP A 230 5.51 -11.73 -12.72
CA ASP A 230 5.73 -11.98 -14.14
C ASP A 230 5.98 -10.66 -14.89
N GLU A 231 5.17 -9.62 -14.65
CA GLU A 231 5.36 -8.29 -15.23
C GLU A 231 6.70 -7.66 -14.84
N MET A 232 7.13 -7.82 -13.59
CA MET A 232 8.45 -7.41 -13.13
C MET A 232 9.55 -8.09 -13.95
N ASN A 233 9.46 -9.40 -14.17
CA ASN A 233 10.44 -10.14 -14.95
C ASN A 233 10.43 -9.74 -16.44
N GLU A 234 9.26 -9.52 -17.03
CA GLU A 234 9.14 -9.02 -18.41
C GLU A 234 9.78 -7.63 -18.57
N LEU A 235 9.64 -6.76 -17.57
CA LEU A 235 10.29 -5.46 -17.58
C LEU A 235 11.81 -5.61 -17.44
N LEU A 236 12.30 -6.44 -16.51
CA LEU A 236 13.72 -6.71 -16.34
C LEU A 236 14.39 -7.25 -17.60
N ASP A 237 13.69 -8.07 -18.38
CA ASP A 237 14.18 -8.58 -19.66
C ASP A 237 14.54 -7.47 -20.67
N ARG A 238 13.89 -6.31 -20.59
CA ARG A 238 14.19 -5.14 -21.44
C ARG A 238 15.47 -4.43 -21.02
N TYR A 239 15.91 -4.66 -19.77
CA TYR A 239 17.10 -4.02 -19.18
C TYR A 239 18.30 -4.95 -19.07
N LYS A 240 18.20 -6.22 -19.43
CA LYS A 240 19.27 -7.22 -19.24
C LYS A 240 20.62 -6.86 -19.85
N ASP A 241 20.61 -6.09 -20.96
CA ASP A 241 21.83 -5.66 -21.64
C ASP A 241 22.38 -4.33 -21.07
N LYS A 242 21.74 -3.74 -20.06
CA LYS A 242 22.15 -2.48 -19.43
C LYS A 242 23.09 -2.70 -18.24
N PHE A 243 23.11 -3.91 -17.68
CA PHE A 243 23.90 -4.28 -16.52
C PHE A 243 24.92 -5.38 -16.87
N GLU A 244 26.01 -5.45 -16.12
CA GLU A 244 26.99 -6.54 -16.26
C GLU A 244 26.41 -7.87 -15.69
N SER A 245 25.57 -7.76 -14.64
CA SER A 245 24.83 -8.89 -14.10
C SER A 245 23.48 -8.48 -13.55
N ILE A 246 22.46 -9.31 -13.76
CA ILE A 246 21.16 -9.24 -13.11
C ILE A 246 20.87 -10.58 -12.43
N ALA A 247 20.41 -10.55 -11.20
CA ALA A 247 19.89 -11.71 -10.49
C ALA A 247 18.56 -11.35 -9.85
N VAL A 248 17.57 -12.24 -9.97
CA VAL A 248 16.24 -12.08 -9.37
C VAL A 248 16.06 -13.16 -8.32
N ALA A 249 15.67 -12.76 -7.11
CA ALA A 249 15.32 -13.69 -6.06
C ALA A 249 13.90 -14.24 -6.26
N GLU A 250 13.65 -15.42 -5.71
CA GLU A 250 12.31 -16.00 -5.67
C GLU A 250 11.41 -15.21 -4.73
N PRO A 251 10.08 -15.22 -4.94
CA PRO A 251 9.09 -14.73 -3.98
C PRO A 251 9.18 -15.46 -2.63
N LEU A 252 8.51 -14.95 -1.61
CA LEU A 252 8.60 -15.45 -0.23
C LEU A 252 8.29 -16.94 -0.09
N LEU A 253 7.28 -17.46 -0.80
CA LEU A 253 6.92 -18.88 -0.80
C LEU A 253 7.66 -19.71 -1.86
N GLY A 254 8.63 -19.12 -2.55
CA GLY A 254 9.40 -19.75 -3.61
C GLY A 254 8.55 -20.13 -4.82
N GLU A 255 9.05 -21.11 -5.58
CA GLU A 255 8.32 -21.69 -6.71
C GLU A 255 7.23 -22.62 -6.18
N VAL A 256 5.97 -22.24 -6.38
CA VAL A 256 4.80 -22.96 -5.83
C VAL A 256 4.48 -24.21 -6.66
N GLY A 257 4.89 -24.24 -7.94
CA GLY A 257 4.60 -25.32 -8.87
C GLY A 257 3.12 -25.43 -9.26
N ASP A 258 2.76 -26.50 -9.97
CA ASP A 258 1.40 -26.75 -10.47
C ASP A 258 0.41 -27.13 -9.34
N ASP A 259 0.89 -27.57 -8.19
CA ASP A 259 0.08 -27.98 -7.05
C ASP A 259 0.47 -27.16 -5.80
N ALA A 260 -0.33 -26.13 -5.53
CA ALA A 260 -0.14 -25.23 -4.39
C ALA A 260 -0.22 -25.94 -3.02
N THR A 261 -0.76 -27.16 -2.95
CA THR A 261 -0.81 -27.97 -1.71
C THR A 261 0.50 -28.63 -1.36
N VAL A 262 1.46 -28.68 -2.30
CA VAL A 262 2.80 -29.20 -2.03
C VAL A 262 3.55 -28.21 -1.13
N ILE A 263 4.08 -28.74 -0.03
CA ILE A 263 4.88 -27.96 0.91
C ILE A 263 6.33 -28.04 0.45
N ASN A 264 6.90 -26.90 0.07
CA ASN A 264 8.30 -26.73 -0.24
C ASN A 264 9.09 -26.19 0.96
N GLU A 265 10.44 -26.09 0.83
CA GLU A 265 11.31 -25.62 1.91
C GLU A 265 10.99 -24.15 2.31
N ASP A 266 10.56 -23.30 1.36
CA ASP A 266 10.27 -21.89 1.60
C ASP A 266 8.94 -21.74 2.39
N LYS A 267 7.90 -22.50 2.03
CA LYS A 267 6.65 -22.55 2.80
C LYS A 267 6.88 -23.01 4.25
N GLU A 268 7.73 -24.04 4.45
CA GLU A 268 8.09 -24.50 5.80
C GLU A 268 8.84 -23.41 6.59
N ALA A 269 9.80 -22.73 5.94
CA ALA A 269 10.57 -21.66 6.57
C ALA A 269 9.68 -20.49 6.97
N VAL A 270 8.77 -20.06 6.08
CA VAL A 270 7.80 -18.99 6.35
C VAL A 270 6.87 -19.38 7.50
N ALA A 271 6.24 -20.57 7.43
CA ALA A 271 5.34 -21.04 8.49
C ALA A 271 6.04 -21.08 9.87
N LYS A 272 7.28 -21.52 9.91
CA LYS A 272 8.07 -21.56 11.14
C LYS A 272 8.37 -20.15 11.67
N ALA A 273 8.73 -19.22 10.79
CA ALA A 273 9.10 -17.87 11.20
C ALA A 273 7.87 -17.07 11.68
N ILE A 274 6.75 -17.11 10.95
CA ILE A 274 5.52 -16.42 11.39
C ILE A 274 4.97 -16.99 12.69
N THR A 275 5.07 -18.32 12.88
CA THR A 275 4.66 -18.96 14.14
C THR A 275 5.53 -18.50 15.30
N ALA A 276 6.87 -18.48 15.11
CA ALA A 276 7.79 -18.04 16.16
C ALA A 276 7.55 -16.58 16.56
N GLU A 277 7.31 -15.69 15.58
CA GLU A 277 7.04 -14.28 15.88
C GLU A 277 5.68 -14.07 16.55
N ALA A 278 4.62 -14.81 16.13
CA ALA A 278 3.32 -14.75 16.76
C ALA A 278 3.39 -15.18 18.25
N VAL A 279 4.10 -16.26 18.53
CA VAL A 279 4.30 -16.77 19.90
C VAL A 279 5.04 -15.75 20.75
N LYS A 280 6.14 -15.20 20.24
CA LYS A 280 6.94 -14.17 20.91
C LYS A 280 6.13 -12.90 21.18
N THR A 281 5.38 -12.41 20.17
CA THR A 281 4.52 -11.22 20.30
C THR A 281 3.43 -11.42 21.36
N ALA A 282 2.91 -12.64 21.48
CA ALA A 282 1.94 -13.00 22.53
C ALA A 282 2.58 -13.20 23.92
N GLY A 283 3.90 -13.12 24.04
CA GLY A 283 4.63 -13.20 25.31
C GLY A 283 4.89 -14.64 25.79
N TYR A 284 4.86 -15.62 24.88
CA TYR A 284 5.18 -17.01 25.20
C TYR A 284 6.58 -17.40 24.71
N ASP A 285 7.21 -18.34 25.40
CA ASP A 285 8.52 -18.88 25.00
C ASP A 285 8.39 -19.83 23.79
N ASP A 286 7.30 -20.60 23.72
CA ASP A 286 7.01 -21.53 22.63
C ASP A 286 5.50 -21.83 22.51
N VAL A 287 5.15 -22.58 21.46
CA VAL A 287 3.76 -22.99 21.19
C VAL A 287 3.19 -23.87 22.31
N ALA A 288 4.02 -24.67 22.99
CA ALA A 288 3.57 -25.54 24.07
C ALA A 288 3.14 -24.73 25.30
N ALA A 289 3.91 -23.68 25.67
CA ALA A 289 3.55 -22.78 26.75
C ALA A 289 2.24 -22.02 26.45
N ALA A 290 2.03 -21.59 25.20
CA ALA A 290 0.78 -20.97 24.78
C ALA A 290 -0.40 -21.95 24.88
N ALA A 291 -0.22 -23.20 24.46
CA ALA A 291 -1.24 -24.24 24.53
C ALA A 291 -1.62 -24.61 25.97
N GLU A 292 -0.65 -24.65 26.90
CA GLU A 292 -0.90 -24.88 28.34
C GLU A 292 -1.75 -23.77 28.95
N ASP A 293 -1.60 -22.53 28.47
CA ASP A 293 -2.41 -21.37 28.88
C ASP A 293 -3.76 -21.28 28.13
N GLY A 294 -4.05 -22.20 27.22
CA GLY A 294 -5.28 -22.24 26.43
C GLY A 294 -5.31 -21.26 25.26
N THR A 295 -4.17 -20.67 24.90
CA THR A 295 -4.05 -19.74 23.77
C THR A 295 -3.94 -20.48 22.45
N ALA A 296 -4.67 -20.02 21.43
CA ALA A 296 -4.60 -20.50 20.06
C ALA A 296 -4.22 -19.37 19.11
N PHE A 297 -3.35 -19.68 18.14
CA PHE A 297 -2.98 -18.76 17.06
C PHE A 297 -3.79 -19.09 15.81
N VAL A 298 -4.43 -18.08 15.23
CA VAL A 298 -5.19 -18.20 13.99
C VAL A 298 -4.56 -17.29 12.94
N PHE A 299 -4.07 -17.86 11.86
CA PHE A 299 -3.55 -17.13 10.71
C PHE A 299 -4.65 -17.02 9.65
N MET A 300 -4.90 -15.79 9.20
CA MET A 300 -5.86 -15.51 8.14
C MET A 300 -5.10 -15.01 6.90
N GLY A 301 -5.25 -15.72 5.79
CA GLY A 301 -4.69 -15.32 4.51
C GLY A 301 -5.61 -14.36 3.75
N HIS A 302 -5.04 -13.66 2.78
CA HIS A 302 -5.80 -12.80 1.86
C HIS A 302 -6.75 -13.63 0.98
N GLY A 303 -6.35 -14.84 0.65
CA GLY A 303 -7.00 -15.66 -0.37
C GLY A 303 -6.41 -15.40 -1.77
N THR A 304 -6.83 -16.19 -2.72
CA THR A 304 -6.43 -16.12 -4.14
C THR A 304 -7.66 -16.14 -5.04
#